data_829c97def00856f97f95953776c7d8a9
#
_entry.id   829c97def00856f97f95953776c7d8a9
#
_cell.length_a   1.000
_cell.length_b   1.000
_cell.length_c   1.000
_cell.angle_alpha   90.00
_cell.angle_beta   90.00
_cell.angle_gamma   90.00
#
_symmetry.space_group_name_H-M   'P 1'
#
loop_
_entity.id
_entity.type
_entity.pdbx_description
1 polymer ?
#
loop_
_entity_poly.entity_id
_entity_poly.type
_entity_poly.pdbx_seq_one_letter_code
_entity_poly.pdbx_strand_id
1 'polypeptide(L)'
;EEMTASIKEISQSASQAKTIADSAVKIVEQPNLLALNATIEAARAGEAGKIFVLVVNEVKQLANQTAKATSDISEKIKIIQADAKNAVEAMDEITNVINEVNDISGTIASAVEEQSATTNEMSRNVA
;
A
#
# COMPACT_ATOMS: atom_id res chain seq x y z
N GLU A 1 -15.98 5.62 -9.03
CA GLU A 1 -15.16 6.84 -8.78
C GLU A 1 -14.70 6.95 -7.33
N GLU A 2 -15.59 6.83 -6.36
CA GLU A 2 -15.26 6.95 -4.92
C GLU A 2 -14.24 5.90 -4.45
N MET A 3 -14.38 4.65 -4.90
CA MET A 3 -13.49 3.55 -4.57
C MET A 3 -12.09 3.73 -5.20
N THR A 4 -12.01 4.22 -6.43
CA THR A 4 -10.73 4.54 -7.09
C THR A 4 -10.01 5.68 -6.36
N ALA A 5 -10.75 6.70 -5.89
CA ALA A 5 -10.19 7.77 -5.07
C ALA A 5 -9.63 7.25 -3.75
N SER A 6 -10.37 6.38 -3.05
CA SER A 6 -9.93 5.76 -1.78
C SER A 6 -8.67 4.90 -1.96
N ILE A 7 -8.57 4.12 -3.04
CA ILE A 7 -7.36 3.31 -3.33
C ILE A 7 -6.16 4.22 -3.62
N LYS A 8 -6.37 5.34 -4.30
CA LYS A 8 -5.32 6.33 -4.56
C LYS A 8 -4.81 6.97 -3.27
N GLU A 9 -5.71 7.28 -2.32
CA GLU A 9 -5.33 7.76 -0.99
C GLU A 9 -4.53 6.72 -0.20
N ILE A 10 -4.92 5.44 -0.26
CA ILE A 10 -4.15 4.34 0.35
C ILE A 10 -2.74 4.27 -0.25
N SER A 11 -2.62 4.36 -1.57
CA SER A 11 -1.32 4.35 -2.25
C SER A 11 -0.44 5.52 -1.83
N GLN A 12 -1.03 6.71 -1.70
CA GLN A 12 -0.31 7.90 -1.23
C GLN A 12 0.12 7.77 0.22
N SER A 13 -0.76 7.27 1.09
CA SER A 13 -0.47 7.03 2.51
C SER A 13 0.64 5.98 2.68
N ALA A 14 0.61 4.92 1.89
CA ALA A 14 1.67 3.90 1.86
C ALA A 14 3.02 4.49 1.40
N SER A 15 3.02 5.41 0.42
CA SER A 15 4.23 6.11 -0.01
C SER A 15 4.83 6.99 1.09
N GLN A 16 3.98 7.71 1.83
CA GLN A 16 4.42 8.51 2.98
C GLN A 16 4.96 7.62 4.10
N ALA A 17 4.27 6.53 4.43
CA ALA A 17 4.70 5.57 5.45
C ALA A 17 6.06 4.95 5.08
N LYS A 18 6.31 4.66 3.79
CA LYS A 18 7.62 4.20 3.32
C LYS A 18 8.72 5.22 3.60
N THR A 19 8.48 6.48 3.28
CA THR A 19 9.45 7.56 3.54
C THR A 19 9.77 7.69 5.03
N ILE A 20 8.76 7.55 5.89
CA ILE A 20 8.92 7.56 7.34
C ILE A 20 9.76 6.35 7.80
N ALA A 21 9.46 5.16 7.30
CA ALA A 21 10.22 3.95 7.62
C ALA A 21 11.69 4.06 7.18
N ASP A 22 11.96 4.52 5.95
CA ASP A 22 13.30 4.72 5.44
C ASP A 22 14.08 5.77 6.27
N SER A 23 13.40 6.80 6.75
CA SER A 23 13.98 7.79 7.66
C SER A 23 14.28 7.21 9.05
N ALA A 24 13.40 6.37 9.57
CA ALA A 24 13.59 5.70 10.85
C ALA A 24 14.81 4.75 10.82
N VAL A 25 15.05 4.04 9.72
CA VAL A 25 16.28 3.23 9.56
C VAL A 25 17.53 4.09 9.73
N LYS A 26 17.59 5.25 9.07
CA LYS A 26 18.73 6.17 9.19
C LYS A 26 18.92 6.71 10.61
N ILE A 27 17.82 6.98 11.31
CA ILE A 27 17.87 7.44 12.70
C ILE A 27 18.43 6.35 13.61
N VAL A 28 18.12 5.07 13.35
CA VAL A 28 18.60 3.95 14.17
C VAL A 28 20.07 3.61 13.92
N GLU A 29 20.64 3.99 12.78
CA GLU A 29 22.08 3.86 12.54
C GLU A 29 22.92 4.74 13.47
N GLN A 30 22.43 5.92 13.85
CA GLN A 30 23.14 6.85 14.74
C GLN A 30 23.39 6.29 16.16
N PRO A 31 22.40 5.72 16.87
CA PRO A 31 22.63 5.03 18.15
C PRO A 31 23.65 3.89 18.07
N ASN A 32 23.71 3.19 16.96
CA ASN A 32 24.68 2.10 16.78
C ASN A 32 26.13 2.64 16.73
N LEU A 33 26.36 3.75 16.04
CA LEU A 33 27.66 4.45 16.02
C LEU A 33 27.99 5.07 17.38
N LEU A 34 27.00 5.68 18.05
CA LEU A 34 27.16 6.23 19.41
C LEU A 34 27.50 5.13 20.40
N ALA A 35 26.84 3.99 20.34
CA ALA A 35 27.11 2.84 21.18
C ALA A 35 28.53 2.28 20.94
N LEU A 36 28.99 2.27 19.68
CA LEU A 36 30.36 1.86 19.37
C LEU A 36 31.40 2.81 20.02
N ASN A 37 31.22 4.09 19.85
CA ASN A 37 32.12 5.10 20.46
C ASN A 37 32.10 5.04 22.00
N ALA A 38 30.90 4.87 22.57
CA ALA A 38 30.73 4.72 24.02
C ALA A 38 31.37 3.42 24.56
N THR A 39 31.34 2.31 23.78
CA THR A 39 32.06 1.08 24.14
C THR A 39 33.58 1.30 24.20
N ILE A 40 34.12 2.02 23.23
CA ILE A 40 35.55 2.33 23.18
C ILE A 40 35.95 3.17 24.40
N GLU A 41 35.18 4.20 24.73
CA GLU A 41 35.51 5.08 25.87
C GLU A 41 35.30 4.37 27.23
N ALA A 42 34.30 3.50 27.33
CA ALA A 42 34.11 2.66 28.51
C ALA A 42 35.27 1.66 28.73
N ALA A 43 35.79 1.06 27.65
CA ALA A 43 36.96 0.22 27.72
C ALA A 43 38.20 1.00 28.19
N ARG A 44 38.31 2.27 27.81
CA ARG A 44 39.38 3.18 28.22
C ARG A 44 39.35 3.53 29.72
N ALA A 45 38.14 3.55 30.29
CA ALA A 45 37.93 3.81 31.73
C ALA A 45 38.20 2.58 32.63
N GLY A 46 38.54 1.41 32.07
CA GLY A 46 38.89 0.20 32.82
C GLY A 46 37.75 -0.32 33.69
N GLU A 47 38.04 -0.63 34.97
CA GLU A 47 37.05 -1.16 35.91
C GLU A 47 35.83 -0.24 36.12
N ALA A 48 36.02 1.07 36.09
CA ALA A 48 34.96 2.06 36.24
C ALA A 48 33.98 2.05 35.04
N GLY A 49 34.43 1.59 33.86
CA GLY A 49 33.61 1.53 32.65
C GLY A 49 32.73 0.30 32.53
N LYS A 50 32.91 -0.73 33.34
CA LYS A 50 32.21 -2.02 33.20
C LYS A 50 30.68 -1.90 33.23
N ILE A 51 30.13 -1.13 34.14
CA ILE A 51 28.67 -0.92 34.22
C ILE A 51 28.15 -0.19 32.97
N PHE A 52 28.95 0.76 32.48
CA PHE A 52 28.58 1.54 31.28
C PHE A 52 28.55 0.66 30.00
N VAL A 53 29.47 -0.31 29.88
CA VAL A 53 29.48 -1.27 28.77
C VAL A 53 28.18 -2.07 28.71
N LEU A 54 27.59 -2.46 29.84
CA LEU A 54 26.32 -3.17 29.87
C LEU A 54 25.19 -2.35 29.29
N VAL A 55 25.08 -1.07 29.69
CA VAL A 55 24.06 -0.14 29.18
C VAL A 55 24.25 0.11 27.67
N VAL A 56 25.48 0.27 27.23
CA VAL A 56 25.81 0.51 25.81
C VAL A 56 25.45 -0.72 24.96
N ASN A 57 25.70 -1.92 25.44
CA ASN A 57 25.32 -3.17 24.75
C ASN A 57 23.79 -3.29 24.63
N GLU A 58 23.05 -2.90 25.67
CA GLU A 58 21.58 -2.91 25.63
C GLU A 58 21.04 -1.89 24.60
N VAL A 59 21.62 -0.67 24.56
CA VAL A 59 21.29 0.34 23.56
C VAL A 59 21.57 -0.16 22.14
N LYS A 60 22.71 -0.83 21.94
CA LYS A 60 23.07 -1.44 20.65
C LYS A 60 22.08 -2.54 20.23
N GLN A 61 21.69 -3.38 21.18
CA GLN A 61 20.71 -4.44 20.93
C GLN A 61 19.34 -3.85 20.56
N LEU A 62 18.89 -2.83 21.28
CA LEU A 62 17.64 -2.11 20.99
C LEU A 62 17.68 -1.43 19.62
N ALA A 63 18.81 -0.80 19.27
CA ALA A 63 19.00 -0.21 17.94
C ALA A 63 18.87 -1.27 16.83
N ASN A 64 19.52 -2.43 16.99
CA ASN A 64 19.44 -3.52 16.01
C ASN A 64 18.01 -4.09 15.89
N GLN A 65 17.30 -4.25 17.01
CA GLN A 65 15.91 -4.71 16.99
C GLN A 65 14.99 -3.69 16.30
N THR A 66 15.20 -2.40 16.57
CA THR A 66 14.44 -1.33 15.93
C THR A 66 14.71 -1.27 14.43
N ALA A 67 15.98 -1.40 14.00
CA ALA A 67 16.34 -1.47 12.58
C ALA A 67 15.64 -2.64 11.87
N LYS A 68 15.62 -3.82 12.50
CA LYS A 68 14.92 -4.99 11.95
C LYS A 68 13.42 -4.74 11.84
N ALA A 69 12.79 -4.26 12.90
CA ALA A 69 11.35 -3.97 12.88
C ALA A 69 10.98 -2.93 11.81
N THR A 70 11.82 -1.92 11.62
CA THR A 70 11.60 -0.89 10.59
C THR A 70 11.78 -1.46 9.18
N SER A 71 12.73 -2.37 8.98
CA SER A 71 12.91 -3.09 7.72
C SER A 71 11.69 -3.95 7.39
N ASP A 72 11.15 -4.67 8.37
CA ASP A 72 9.94 -5.50 8.22
C ASP A 72 8.71 -4.63 7.88
N ILE A 73 8.61 -3.43 8.47
CA ILE A 73 7.58 -2.44 8.13
C ILE A 73 7.73 -1.97 6.68
N SER A 74 8.95 -1.63 6.24
CA SER A 74 9.22 -1.22 4.86
C SER A 74 8.82 -2.29 3.83
N GLU A 75 9.06 -3.56 4.15
CA GLU A 75 8.65 -4.67 3.29
C GLU A 75 7.12 -4.77 3.21
N LYS A 76 6.43 -4.68 4.34
CA LYS A 76 4.95 -4.71 4.36
C LYS A 76 4.33 -3.53 3.60
N ILE A 77 4.93 -2.35 3.68
CA ILE A 77 4.48 -1.18 2.91
C ILE A 77 4.61 -1.42 1.40
N LYS A 78 5.69 -2.06 0.94
CA LYS A 78 5.84 -2.42 -0.48
C LYS A 78 4.74 -3.36 -0.95
N ILE A 79 4.34 -4.32 -0.11
CA ILE A 79 3.22 -5.22 -0.42
C ILE A 79 1.92 -4.42 -0.54
N ILE A 80 1.63 -3.54 0.42
CA ILE A 80 0.44 -2.68 0.36
C ILE A 80 0.42 -1.82 -0.91
N GLN A 81 1.56 -1.28 -1.32
CA GLN A 81 1.67 -0.51 -2.56
C GLN A 81 1.36 -1.35 -3.81
N ALA A 82 1.88 -2.59 -3.84
CA ALA A 82 1.59 -3.52 -4.94
C ALA A 82 0.10 -3.90 -4.97
N ASP A 83 -0.50 -4.22 -3.82
CA ASP A 83 -1.91 -4.57 -3.71
C ASP A 83 -2.81 -3.40 -4.11
N ALA A 84 -2.49 -2.18 -3.68
CA ALA A 84 -3.21 -0.98 -4.09
C ALA A 84 -3.15 -0.75 -5.61
N LYS A 85 -1.99 -1.00 -6.22
CA LYS A 85 -1.85 -0.92 -7.69
C LYS A 85 -2.71 -1.96 -8.39
N ASN A 86 -2.65 -3.22 -7.95
CA ASN A 86 -3.46 -4.29 -8.52
C ASN A 86 -4.97 -4.00 -8.38
N ALA A 87 -5.37 -3.40 -7.26
CA ALA A 87 -6.75 -3.00 -7.05
C ALA A 87 -7.20 -1.89 -8.03
N VAL A 88 -6.33 -0.92 -8.33
CA VAL A 88 -6.62 0.10 -9.36
C VAL A 88 -6.81 -0.57 -10.73
N GLU A 89 -5.91 -1.46 -11.13
CA GLU A 89 -5.99 -2.18 -12.40
C GLU A 89 -7.30 -2.99 -12.51
N ALA A 90 -7.69 -3.69 -11.44
CA ALA A 90 -8.96 -4.42 -11.41
C ALA A 90 -10.18 -3.48 -11.51
N MET A 91 -10.12 -2.28 -10.93
CA MET A 91 -11.19 -1.28 -11.04
C MET A 91 -11.32 -0.72 -12.46
N ASP A 92 -10.20 -0.56 -13.18
CA ASP A 92 -10.21 -0.15 -14.58
C ASP A 92 -10.86 -1.24 -15.45
N GLU A 93 -10.56 -2.52 -15.20
CA GLU A 93 -11.21 -3.64 -15.89
C GLU A 93 -12.73 -3.66 -15.63
N ILE A 94 -13.16 -3.50 -14.37
CA ILE A 94 -14.58 -3.40 -14.01
C ILE A 94 -15.26 -2.23 -14.75
N THR A 95 -14.59 -1.10 -14.84
CA THR A 95 -15.13 0.06 -15.55
C THR A 95 -15.33 -0.24 -17.03
N ASN A 96 -14.40 -0.95 -17.66
CA ASN A 96 -14.54 -1.38 -19.05
C ASN A 96 -15.73 -2.34 -19.23
N VAL A 97 -15.88 -3.32 -18.34
CA VAL A 97 -17.04 -4.24 -18.38
C VAL A 97 -18.36 -3.49 -18.19
N ILE A 98 -18.43 -2.51 -17.30
CA ILE A 98 -19.64 -1.69 -17.12
C ILE A 98 -19.99 -0.92 -18.41
N ASN A 99 -19.00 -0.36 -19.10
CA ASN A 99 -19.21 0.32 -20.38
C ASN A 99 -19.76 -0.65 -21.43
N GLU A 100 -19.18 -1.86 -21.54
CA GLU A 100 -19.68 -2.91 -22.44
C GLU A 100 -21.12 -3.31 -22.11
N VAL A 101 -21.46 -3.47 -20.82
CA VAL A 101 -22.84 -3.76 -20.39
C VAL A 101 -23.80 -2.63 -20.77
N ASN A 102 -23.37 -1.38 -20.67
CA ASN A 102 -24.18 -0.24 -21.10
C ASN A 102 -24.44 -0.26 -22.61
N ASP A 103 -23.42 -0.56 -23.43
CA ASP A 103 -23.55 -0.65 -24.88
C ASP A 103 -24.51 -1.79 -25.29
N ILE A 104 -24.36 -2.97 -24.64
CA ILE A 104 -25.26 -4.11 -24.85
C ILE A 104 -26.70 -3.73 -24.44
N SER A 105 -26.88 -3.03 -23.31
CA SER A 105 -28.19 -2.59 -22.86
C SER A 105 -28.86 -1.64 -23.84
N GLY A 106 -28.09 -0.74 -24.45
CA GLY A 106 -28.56 0.14 -25.52
C GLY A 106 -29.00 -0.65 -26.75
N THR A 107 -28.24 -1.66 -27.14
CA THR A 107 -28.58 -2.56 -28.25
C THR A 107 -29.88 -3.35 -27.99
N ILE A 108 -30.03 -3.87 -26.76
CA ILE A 108 -31.24 -4.57 -26.32
C ILE A 108 -32.45 -3.63 -26.35
N ALA A 109 -32.32 -2.41 -25.88
CA ALA A 109 -33.42 -1.43 -25.90
C ALA A 109 -33.88 -1.16 -27.33
N SER A 110 -32.97 -0.96 -28.28
CA SER A 110 -33.28 -0.76 -29.68
C SER A 110 -33.98 -2.00 -30.30
N ALA A 111 -33.52 -3.20 -29.98
CA ALA A 111 -34.15 -4.44 -30.44
C ALA A 111 -35.57 -4.63 -29.88
N VAL A 112 -35.81 -4.25 -28.62
CA VAL A 112 -37.16 -4.29 -28.02
C VAL A 112 -38.11 -3.29 -28.68
N GLU A 113 -37.64 -2.10 -29.03
CA GLU A 113 -38.44 -1.12 -29.77
C GLU A 113 -38.83 -1.63 -31.16
N GLU A 114 -37.88 -2.25 -31.89
CA GLU A 114 -38.13 -2.84 -33.20
C GLU A 114 -39.12 -4.03 -33.10
N GLN A 115 -38.97 -4.91 -32.12
CA GLN A 115 -39.91 -5.99 -31.83
C GLN A 115 -41.32 -5.45 -31.52
N SER A 116 -41.41 -4.39 -30.73
CA SER A 116 -42.70 -3.77 -30.40
C SER A 116 -43.38 -3.20 -31.62
N ALA A 117 -42.65 -2.54 -32.52
CA ALA A 117 -43.16 -2.02 -33.76
C ALA A 117 -43.68 -3.16 -34.67
N THR A 118 -42.87 -4.21 -34.84
CA THR A 118 -43.22 -5.40 -35.63
C THR A 118 -44.45 -6.12 -35.08
N THR A 119 -44.55 -6.26 -33.75
CA THR A 119 -45.71 -6.88 -33.09
C THR A 119 -46.98 -6.06 -33.31
N ASN A 120 -46.90 -4.74 -33.25
CA ASN A 120 -48.03 -3.84 -33.53
C ASN A 120 -48.48 -3.94 -35.00
N GLU A 121 -47.55 -4.06 -35.95
CA GLU A 121 -47.85 -4.23 -37.36
C GLU A 121 -48.51 -5.60 -37.63
N MET A 122 -47.97 -6.68 -37.03
CA MET A 122 -48.62 -8.00 -37.10
C MET A 122 -50.03 -7.98 -36.53
N SER A 123 -50.26 -7.33 -35.41
CA SER A 123 -51.59 -7.22 -34.79
C SER A 123 -52.59 -6.49 -35.67
N ARG A 124 -52.15 -5.51 -36.45
CA ARG A 124 -52.99 -4.80 -37.43
C ARG A 124 -53.30 -5.63 -38.67
N ASN A 125 -52.38 -6.53 -39.08
CA ASN A 125 -52.55 -7.36 -40.26
C ASN A 125 -53.42 -8.62 -40.01
N VAL A 126 -53.64 -8.98 -38.74
CA VAL A 126 -54.45 -10.14 -38.32
C VAL A 126 -55.91 -9.74 -37.94
N ALA A 127 -56.15 -8.47 -37.71
CA ALA A 127 -57.50 -7.93 -37.44
C ALA A 127 -58.24 -7.54 -38.70
#